data_012876d30c4092f3072bf124f80137cc
#
_entry.id   012876d30c4092f3072bf124f80137cc
#
_cell.length_a   1.000
_cell.length_b   1.000
_cell.length_c   1.000
_cell.angle_alpha   90.00
_cell.angle_beta   90.00
_cell.angle_gamma   90.00
#
_symmetry.space_group_name_H-M   'P 1'
#
loop_
_entity.id
_entity.type
_entity.pdbx_description
1 polymer ?
#
loop_
_entity_poly.entity_id
_entity_poly.type
_entity_poly.pdbx_seq_one_letter_code
_entity_poly.pdbx_strand_id
1 'polypeptide(L)'
;MITKVENVSAEQLNQICAIIGEAFISNELFHNWGDVEQRRNDVMRYMAIYVDYVYRSGELYANEEMTGFIGLEDSKNAPIMQRLKMIFKLFRSIKFSKIKSFLHFAKQISCSNARYAKQRHLDALMVCVEKTHQGQGIASELINFAKQRADELGVPLLFDTDMKEYSDMYRHFGCELYNTVTADNGVTRYSLCYRGKI
;
A
#
# COMPACT_ATOMS: atom_id res chain seq x y z
N MET A 1 15.08 8.78 10.96
CA MET A 1 14.34 9.87 10.25
C MET A 1 13.73 9.28 8.98
N ILE A 2 12.50 9.69 8.62
CA ILE A 2 11.86 9.23 7.36
C ILE A 2 12.16 10.25 6.26
N THR A 3 12.68 9.78 5.14
CA THR A 3 13.06 10.60 3.98
C THR A 3 12.49 10.05 2.69
N LYS A 4 12.36 10.90 1.69
CA LYS A 4 11.91 10.52 0.36
C LYS A 4 12.98 9.69 -0.35
N VAL A 5 12.55 8.61 -0.99
CA VAL A 5 13.45 7.76 -1.78
C VAL A 5 13.64 8.40 -3.15
N GLU A 6 14.83 8.94 -3.39
CA GLU A 6 15.19 9.63 -4.64
C GLU A 6 16.56 9.18 -5.15
N ASN A 7 16.77 9.27 -6.46
CA ASN A 7 18.07 9.04 -7.10
C ASN A 7 18.71 7.68 -6.80
N VAL A 8 17.90 6.64 -6.56
CA VAL A 8 18.40 5.28 -6.35
C VAL A 8 18.79 4.63 -7.69
N SER A 9 19.83 3.81 -7.67
CA SER A 9 20.23 3.00 -8.83
C SER A 9 19.16 1.94 -9.14
N ALA A 10 19.22 1.36 -10.34
CA ALA A 10 18.33 0.25 -10.70
C ALA A 10 18.50 -0.96 -9.76
N GLU A 11 19.70 -1.23 -9.30
CA GLU A 11 20.01 -2.30 -8.36
C GLU A 11 19.38 -2.03 -6.99
N GLN A 12 19.52 -0.81 -6.45
CA GLN A 12 18.89 -0.41 -5.21
C GLN A 12 17.36 -0.47 -5.30
N LEU A 13 16.77 -0.01 -6.41
CA LEU A 13 15.33 -0.13 -6.61
C LEU A 13 14.86 -1.58 -6.64
N ASN A 14 15.63 -2.48 -7.26
CA ASN A 14 15.33 -3.92 -7.26
C ASN A 14 15.40 -4.51 -5.84
N GLN A 15 16.36 -4.09 -5.00
CA GLN A 15 16.45 -4.51 -3.60
C GLN A 15 15.23 -4.03 -2.81
N ILE A 16 14.82 -2.77 -2.97
CA ILE A 16 13.60 -2.22 -2.35
C ILE A 16 12.36 -3.03 -2.78
N CYS A 17 12.24 -3.32 -4.08
CA CYS A 17 11.15 -4.14 -4.61
C CYS A 17 11.14 -5.55 -3.99
N ALA A 18 12.31 -6.15 -3.77
CA ALA A 18 12.43 -7.46 -3.15
C ALA A 18 11.99 -7.43 -1.68
N ILE A 19 12.45 -6.47 -0.89
CA ILE A 19 12.07 -6.31 0.53
C ILE A 19 10.56 -6.14 0.67
N ILE A 20 9.99 -5.22 -0.12
CA ILE A 20 8.55 -4.93 -0.06
C ILE A 20 7.75 -6.14 -0.58
N GLY A 21 8.19 -6.76 -1.67
CA GLY A 21 7.54 -7.94 -2.24
C GLY A 21 7.45 -9.09 -1.23
N GLU A 22 8.55 -9.39 -0.53
CA GLU A 22 8.58 -10.43 0.51
C GLU A 22 7.58 -10.17 1.64
N ALA A 23 7.44 -8.92 2.07
CA ALA A 23 6.48 -8.56 3.12
C ALA A 23 5.02 -8.73 2.69
N PHE A 24 4.74 -8.67 1.38
CA PHE A 24 3.38 -8.80 0.85
C PHE A 24 2.98 -10.20 0.39
N ILE A 25 3.88 -11.19 0.39
CA ILE A 25 3.56 -12.56 -0.09
C ILE A 25 2.40 -13.18 0.69
N SER A 26 2.35 -12.99 2.00
CA SER A 26 1.29 -13.51 2.88
C SER A 26 0.02 -12.65 2.90
N ASN A 27 -0.01 -11.49 2.24
CA ASN A 27 -1.15 -10.59 2.29
C ASN A 27 -2.41 -11.24 1.67
N GLU A 28 -3.55 -11.11 2.35
CA GLU A 28 -4.84 -11.67 1.93
C GLU A 28 -5.35 -11.09 0.60
N LEU A 29 -4.88 -9.91 0.20
CA LEU A 29 -5.15 -9.32 -1.11
C LEU A 29 -4.88 -10.30 -2.27
N PHE A 30 -3.89 -11.19 -2.10
CA PHE A 30 -3.46 -12.15 -3.11
C PHE A 30 -4.00 -13.58 -2.85
N HIS A 31 -4.97 -13.74 -1.94
CA HIS A 31 -5.54 -15.03 -1.56
C HIS A 31 -5.93 -15.89 -2.77
N ASN A 32 -6.61 -15.32 -3.78
CA ASN A 32 -7.07 -16.03 -4.97
C ASN A 32 -5.96 -16.45 -5.96
N TRP A 33 -4.70 -16.14 -5.67
CA TRP A 33 -3.58 -16.53 -6.55
C TRP A 33 -2.95 -17.86 -6.18
N GLY A 34 -3.45 -18.53 -5.15
CA GLY A 34 -2.98 -19.80 -4.61
C GLY A 34 -2.47 -19.66 -3.18
N ASP A 35 -1.92 -20.76 -2.66
CA ASP A 35 -1.22 -20.71 -1.38
C ASP A 35 0.05 -19.83 -1.46
N VAL A 36 0.69 -19.59 -0.31
CA VAL A 36 1.82 -18.64 -0.19
C VAL A 36 2.97 -19.01 -1.15
N GLU A 37 3.30 -20.28 -1.28
CA GLU A 37 4.38 -20.73 -2.17
C GLU A 37 3.99 -20.61 -3.65
N GLN A 38 2.77 -21.00 -4.00
CA GLN A 38 2.27 -20.95 -5.37
C GLN A 38 2.17 -19.51 -5.90
N ARG A 39 1.77 -18.56 -5.04
CA ARG A 39 1.58 -17.16 -5.43
C ARG A 39 2.84 -16.31 -5.36
N ARG A 40 3.90 -16.79 -4.68
CA ARG A 40 5.12 -16.05 -4.40
C ARG A 40 5.67 -15.27 -5.61
N ASN A 41 5.95 -15.95 -6.70
CA ASN A 41 6.53 -15.34 -7.89
C ASN A 41 5.62 -14.27 -8.53
N ASP A 42 4.31 -14.48 -8.53
CA ASP A 42 3.37 -13.53 -9.10
C ASP A 42 3.18 -12.32 -8.18
N VAL A 43 3.18 -12.52 -6.85
CA VAL A 43 3.13 -11.42 -5.87
C VAL A 43 4.40 -10.59 -5.95
N MET A 44 5.58 -11.21 -5.97
CA MET A 44 6.86 -10.51 -6.13
C MET A 44 6.87 -9.65 -7.40
N ARG A 45 6.38 -10.21 -8.51
CA ARG A 45 6.30 -9.50 -9.80
C ARG A 45 5.29 -8.36 -9.76
N TYR A 46 4.12 -8.56 -9.13
CA TYR A 46 3.11 -7.53 -8.93
C TYR A 46 3.70 -6.38 -8.08
N MET A 47 4.30 -6.71 -6.94
CA MET A 47 4.86 -5.71 -6.03
C MET A 47 6.02 -4.94 -6.65
N ALA A 48 6.88 -5.58 -7.44
CA ALA A 48 7.95 -4.88 -8.16
C ALA A 48 7.39 -3.81 -9.13
N ILE A 49 6.30 -4.13 -9.84
CA ILE A 49 5.63 -3.17 -10.74
C ILE A 49 4.94 -2.06 -9.93
N TYR A 50 4.32 -2.40 -8.81
CA TYR A 50 3.63 -1.44 -7.94
C TYR A 50 4.61 -0.49 -7.24
N VAL A 51 5.71 -1.00 -6.71
CA VAL A 51 6.78 -0.19 -6.09
C VAL A 51 7.45 0.73 -7.11
N ASP A 52 7.74 0.25 -8.34
CA ASP A 52 8.25 1.10 -9.43
C ASP A 52 7.27 2.25 -9.75
N TYR A 53 5.96 1.97 -9.72
CA TYR A 53 4.94 3.00 -9.86
C TYR A 53 5.01 4.05 -8.74
N VAL A 54 5.01 3.62 -7.46
CA VAL A 54 5.05 4.52 -6.30
C VAL A 54 6.33 5.35 -6.31
N TYR A 55 7.48 4.73 -6.57
CA TYR A 55 8.78 5.42 -6.69
C TYR A 55 8.76 6.48 -7.79
N ARG A 56 8.27 6.15 -8.99
CA ARG A 56 8.22 7.08 -10.14
C ARG A 56 7.17 8.18 -9.99
N SER A 57 6.18 8.00 -9.15
CA SER A 57 5.27 9.08 -8.77
C SER A 57 5.89 10.07 -7.78
N GLY A 58 7.06 9.72 -7.22
CA GLY A 58 7.79 10.53 -6.27
C GLY A 58 7.22 10.50 -4.85
N GLU A 59 6.47 9.47 -4.49
CA GLU A 59 5.76 9.38 -3.21
C GLU A 59 6.18 8.15 -2.37
N LEU A 60 7.37 7.60 -2.62
CA LEU A 60 7.98 6.55 -1.82
C LEU A 60 8.92 7.16 -0.77
N TYR A 61 8.73 6.77 0.48
CA TYR A 61 9.53 7.22 1.63
C TYR A 61 10.09 6.02 2.38
N ALA A 62 11.25 6.18 3.03
CA ALA A 62 11.90 5.13 3.80
C ALA A 62 12.55 5.69 5.06
N ASN A 63 12.78 4.81 6.06
CA ASN A 63 13.68 5.13 7.15
C ASN A 63 15.15 5.16 6.67
N GLU A 64 16.03 5.71 7.47
CA GLU A 64 17.46 5.91 7.12
C GLU A 64 18.17 4.60 6.72
N GLU A 65 17.81 3.50 7.35
CA GLU A 65 18.39 2.17 7.11
C GLU A 65 17.77 1.45 5.90
N MET A 66 16.79 2.03 5.23
CA MET A 66 16.06 1.42 4.10
C MET A 66 15.43 0.05 4.43
N THR A 67 14.98 -0.12 5.67
CA THR A 67 14.33 -1.35 6.17
C THR A 67 12.82 -1.19 6.39
N GLY A 68 12.34 0.06 6.34
CA GLY A 68 10.92 0.41 6.42
C GLY A 68 10.53 1.38 5.31
N PHE A 69 9.39 1.14 4.68
CA PHE A 69 8.90 1.90 3.53
C PHE A 69 7.44 2.28 3.69
N ILE A 70 7.10 3.48 3.22
CA ILE A 70 5.72 3.92 3.07
C ILE A 70 5.53 4.62 1.72
N GLY A 71 4.47 4.25 1.01
CA GLY A 71 4.01 4.94 -0.18
C GLY A 71 2.82 5.83 0.17
N LEU A 72 2.85 7.09 -0.26
CA LEU A 72 1.75 8.04 -0.06
C LEU A 72 1.28 8.57 -1.41
N GLU A 73 0.01 8.91 -1.54
CA GLU A 73 -0.54 9.58 -2.72
C GLU A 73 -1.53 10.68 -2.27
N ASP A 74 -1.28 11.91 -2.71
CA ASP A 74 -2.24 13.01 -2.58
C ASP A 74 -3.29 12.87 -3.69
N SER A 75 -4.55 12.68 -3.31
CA SER A 75 -5.65 12.49 -4.26
C SER A 75 -5.82 13.64 -5.26
N LYS A 76 -5.35 14.85 -4.92
CA LYS A 76 -5.35 16.02 -5.82
C LYS A 76 -4.32 15.89 -6.94
N ASN A 77 -3.22 15.19 -6.69
CA ASN A 77 -2.05 15.09 -7.57
C ASN A 77 -1.83 13.68 -8.11
N ALA A 78 -2.88 12.86 -8.17
CA ALA A 78 -2.79 11.46 -8.59
C ALA A 78 -2.10 11.32 -9.98
N PRO A 79 -1.04 10.51 -10.10
CA PRO A 79 -0.22 10.41 -11.31
C PRO A 79 -0.85 9.48 -12.35
N ILE A 80 -1.89 9.95 -13.03
CA ILE A 80 -2.73 9.15 -13.95
C ILE A 80 -1.90 8.41 -15.00
N MET A 81 -0.90 9.08 -15.61
CA MET A 81 -0.08 8.47 -16.65
C MET A 81 0.79 7.33 -16.13
N GLN A 82 1.38 7.49 -14.94
CA GLN A 82 2.15 6.43 -14.28
C GLN A 82 1.26 5.25 -13.89
N ARG A 83 0.04 5.53 -13.42
CA ARG A 83 -0.97 4.51 -13.10
C ARG A 83 -1.38 3.70 -14.33
N LEU A 84 -1.59 4.33 -15.48
CA LEU A 84 -1.88 3.64 -16.75
C LEU A 84 -0.68 2.75 -17.19
N LYS A 85 0.55 3.24 -17.08
CA LYS A 85 1.75 2.45 -17.37
C LYS A 85 1.89 1.25 -16.45
N MET A 86 1.60 1.39 -15.15
CA MET A 86 1.57 0.30 -14.18
C MET A 86 0.55 -0.77 -14.59
N ILE A 87 -0.68 -0.38 -14.88
CA ILE A 87 -1.75 -1.29 -15.29
C ILE A 87 -1.32 -2.08 -16.54
N PHE A 88 -0.78 -1.41 -17.55
CA PHE A 88 -0.28 -2.05 -18.77
C PHE A 88 0.83 -3.08 -18.48
N LYS A 89 1.80 -2.73 -17.61
CA LYS A 89 2.86 -3.66 -17.17
C LYS A 89 2.29 -4.88 -16.47
N LEU A 90 1.29 -4.71 -15.60
CA LEU A 90 0.63 -5.81 -14.88
C LEU A 90 -0.03 -6.80 -15.85
N PHE A 91 -0.80 -6.31 -16.84
CA PHE A 91 -1.42 -7.16 -17.85
C PHE A 91 -0.42 -7.95 -18.72
N ARG A 92 0.78 -7.41 -18.93
CA ARG A 92 1.85 -8.13 -19.66
C ARG A 92 2.63 -9.12 -18.82
N SER A 93 2.66 -8.94 -17.50
CA SER A 93 3.59 -9.66 -16.60
C SER A 93 2.91 -10.75 -15.79
N ILE A 94 1.59 -10.68 -15.62
CA ILE A 94 0.81 -11.62 -14.79
C ILE A 94 -0.26 -12.27 -15.66
N LYS A 95 -0.53 -13.56 -15.42
CA LYS A 95 -1.56 -14.31 -16.16
C LYS A 95 -2.90 -13.59 -16.11
N PHE A 96 -3.53 -13.41 -17.27
CA PHE A 96 -4.80 -12.69 -17.40
C PHE A 96 -5.90 -13.20 -16.46
N SER A 97 -5.99 -14.54 -16.27
CA SER A 97 -6.94 -15.14 -15.34
C SER A 97 -6.78 -14.67 -13.90
N LYS A 98 -5.51 -14.51 -13.43
CA LYS A 98 -5.21 -13.97 -12.10
C LYS A 98 -5.57 -12.49 -11.98
N ILE A 99 -5.24 -11.69 -13.00
CA ILE A 99 -5.63 -10.27 -13.03
C ILE A 99 -7.15 -10.12 -13.07
N LYS A 100 -7.86 -10.92 -13.88
CA LYS A 100 -9.32 -10.87 -13.94
C LYS A 100 -9.96 -11.21 -12.58
N SER A 101 -9.49 -12.27 -11.92
CA SER A 101 -9.95 -12.66 -10.59
C SER A 101 -9.67 -11.55 -9.56
N PHE A 102 -8.47 -10.99 -9.57
CA PHE A 102 -8.09 -9.87 -8.71
C PHE A 102 -8.99 -8.65 -8.91
N LEU A 103 -9.24 -8.22 -10.16
CA LEU A 103 -10.10 -7.08 -10.46
C LEU A 103 -11.55 -7.32 -10.08
N HIS A 104 -12.02 -8.58 -10.16
CA HIS A 104 -13.39 -8.93 -9.79
C HIS A 104 -13.66 -8.64 -8.30
N PHE A 105 -12.84 -9.16 -7.39
CA PHE A 105 -13.05 -8.89 -5.96
C PHE A 105 -12.55 -7.51 -5.54
N ALA A 106 -11.48 -6.98 -6.15
CA ALA A 106 -11.00 -5.63 -5.87
C ALA A 106 -12.10 -4.58 -6.10
N LYS A 107 -12.93 -4.76 -7.14
CA LYS A 107 -14.10 -3.91 -7.38
C LYS A 107 -15.12 -3.96 -6.24
N GLN A 108 -15.30 -5.12 -5.61
CA GLN A 108 -16.25 -5.28 -4.51
C GLN A 108 -15.78 -4.54 -3.24
N ILE A 109 -14.48 -4.56 -2.96
CA ILE A 109 -13.89 -3.95 -1.77
C ILE A 109 -13.45 -2.49 -1.97
N SER A 110 -13.33 -2.00 -3.20
CA SER A 110 -12.88 -0.63 -3.50
C SER A 110 -13.93 0.46 -3.27
N CYS A 111 -15.19 0.10 -3.07
CA CYS A 111 -16.27 1.07 -2.81
C CYS A 111 -16.17 1.74 -1.43
N SER A 112 -15.25 1.29 -0.58
CA SER A 112 -15.05 1.80 0.77
C SER A 112 -14.65 3.29 0.81
N ASN A 113 -13.86 3.75 -0.17
CA ASN A 113 -13.37 5.14 -0.20
C ASN A 113 -14.35 6.15 -0.81
N ALA A 114 -15.57 5.73 -1.20
CA ALA A 114 -16.59 6.62 -1.77
C ALA A 114 -16.93 7.82 -0.84
N ARG A 115 -16.81 7.65 0.48
CA ARG A 115 -17.01 8.70 1.47
C ARG A 115 -16.03 9.86 1.31
N TYR A 116 -14.77 9.56 0.95
CA TYR A 116 -13.68 10.53 0.84
C TYR A 116 -13.38 10.93 -0.62
N ALA A 117 -13.96 10.24 -1.61
CA ALA A 117 -13.66 10.44 -3.03
C ALA A 117 -13.88 11.89 -3.53
N LYS A 118 -14.74 12.67 -2.85
CA LYS A 118 -15.07 14.05 -3.25
C LYS A 118 -14.22 15.11 -2.54
N GLN A 119 -13.45 14.75 -1.54
CA GLN A 119 -12.58 15.68 -0.82
C GLN A 119 -11.12 15.27 -0.99
N ARG A 120 -10.22 16.26 -0.92
CA ARG A 120 -8.78 15.97 -0.93
C ARG A 120 -8.42 15.13 0.28
N HIS A 121 -7.65 14.09 0.07
CA HIS A 121 -7.14 13.19 1.10
C HIS A 121 -5.74 12.69 0.69
N LEU A 122 -5.03 12.18 1.66
CA LEU A 122 -3.77 11.46 1.47
C LEU A 122 -4.05 9.96 1.61
N ASP A 123 -3.66 9.16 0.64
CA ASP A 123 -3.75 7.71 0.70
C ASP A 123 -2.41 7.09 1.11
N ALA A 124 -2.41 6.22 2.11
CA ALA A 124 -1.30 5.33 2.38
C ALA A 124 -1.38 4.12 1.45
N LEU A 125 -0.65 4.16 0.34
CA LEU A 125 -0.65 3.14 -0.69
C LEU A 125 -0.10 1.80 -0.22
N MET A 126 0.90 1.84 0.67
CA MET A 126 1.51 0.70 1.33
C MET A 126 2.31 1.14 2.55
N VAL A 127 2.39 0.26 3.54
CA VAL A 127 3.33 0.34 4.66
C VAL A 127 4.03 -1.01 4.76
N CYS A 128 5.35 -1.01 4.82
CA CYS A 128 6.16 -2.21 4.85
C CYS A 128 7.33 -2.04 5.80
N VAL A 129 7.63 -3.07 6.58
CA VAL A 129 8.87 -3.20 7.35
C VAL A 129 9.49 -4.53 7.01
N GLU A 130 10.78 -4.53 6.68
CA GLU A 130 11.56 -5.74 6.43
C GLU A 130 11.39 -6.74 7.58
N LYS A 131 11.17 -8.01 7.26
CA LYS A 131 10.77 -9.02 8.23
C LYS A 131 11.71 -9.14 9.43
N THR A 132 13.02 -9.00 9.20
CA THR A 132 14.06 -9.06 10.24
C THR A 132 14.10 -7.84 11.15
N HIS A 133 13.44 -6.75 10.76
CA HIS A 133 13.39 -5.47 11.48
C HIS A 133 12.00 -5.16 12.07
N GLN A 134 11.08 -6.12 12.00
CA GLN A 134 9.75 -5.95 12.63
C GLN A 134 9.86 -5.95 14.15
N GLY A 135 8.89 -5.31 14.83
CA GLY A 135 8.88 -5.17 16.30
C GLY A 135 9.82 -4.09 16.87
N GLN A 136 10.55 -3.37 16.02
CA GLN A 136 11.51 -2.33 16.43
C GLN A 136 10.96 -0.88 16.38
N GLY A 137 9.64 -0.72 16.20
CA GLY A 137 8.99 0.59 16.18
C GLY A 137 8.98 1.28 14.80
N ILE A 138 9.61 0.70 13.76
CA ILE A 138 9.73 1.31 12.43
C ILE A 138 8.34 1.61 11.81
N ALA A 139 7.37 0.70 11.95
CA ALA A 139 6.01 0.95 11.48
C ALA A 139 5.37 2.18 12.16
N SER A 140 5.62 2.38 13.45
CA SER A 140 5.17 3.57 14.19
C SER A 140 5.75 4.86 13.61
N GLU A 141 7.05 4.85 13.29
CA GLU A 141 7.72 6.03 12.69
C GLU A 141 7.11 6.37 11.32
N LEU A 142 6.90 5.36 10.47
CA LEU A 142 6.30 5.53 9.15
C LEU A 142 4.87 6.08 9.23
N ILE A 143 4.05 5.52 10.12
CA ILE A 143 2.66 5.95 10.30
C ILE A 143 2.60 7.37 10.89
N ASN A 144 3.44 7.70 11.87
CA ASN A 144 3.52 9.04 12.44
C ASN A 144 3.99 10.07 11.41
N PHE A 145 4.96 9.71 10.56
CA PHE A 145 5.37 10.54 9.43
C PHE A 145 4.19 10.82 8.48
N ALA A 146 3.42 9.81 8.10
CA ALA A 146 2.25 9.97 7.23
C ALA A 146 1.18 10.86 7.87
N LYS A 147 0.93 10.71 9.18
CA LYS A 147 0.01 11.57 9.95
C LYS A 147 0.47 13.02 9.97
N GLN A 148 1.77 13.24 10.19
CA GLN A 148 2.35 14.59 10.14
C GLN A 148 2.16 15.21 8.74
N ARG A 149 2.39 14.45 7.66
CA ARG A 149 2.16 14.93 6.30
C ARG A 149 0.70 15.28 6.04
N ALA A 150 -0.24 14.49 6.56
CA ALA A 150 -1.67 14.78 6.47
C ALA A 150 -2.05 16.06 7.23
N ASP A 151 -1.51 16.25 8.45
CA ASP A 151 -1.70 17.45 9.26
C ASP A 151 -1.16 18.70 8.55
N GLU A 152 0.05 18.63 7.95
CA GLU A 152 0.67 19.72 7.17
C GLU A 152 -0.18 20.11 5.95
N LEU A 153 -0.84 19.14 5.31
CA LEU A 153 -1.71 19.37 4.16
C LEU A 153 -3.14 19.77 4.55
N GLY A 154 -3.51 19.63 5.83
CA GLY A 154 -4.88 19.85 6.32
C GLY A 154 -5.90 18.89 5.71
N VAL A 155 -5.52 17.61 5.51
CA VAL A 155 -6.36 16.60 4.87
C VAL A 155 -6.43 15.31 5.69
N PRO A 156 -7.49 14.50 5.56
CA PRO A 156 -7.51 13.18 6.17
C PRO A 156 -6.49 12.24 5.50
N LEU A 157 -5.93 11.31 6.30
CA LEU A 157 -5.09 10.22 5.82
C LEU A 157 -5.88 8.92 5.86
N LEU A 158 -5.91 8.21 4.74
CA LEU A 158 -6.64 6.96 4.57
C LEU A 158 -5.68 5.77 4.54
N PHE A 159 -6.09 4.70 5.22
CA PHE A 159 -5.44 3.40 5.17
C PHE A 159 -6.46 2.33 4.76
N ASP A 160 -6.08 1.48 3.84
CA ASP A 160 -6.81 0.26 3.51
C ASP A 160 -5.93 -0.95 3.82
N THR A 161 -6.49 -1.95 4.49
CA THR A 161 -5.80 -3.22 4.73
C THR A 161 -6.76 -4.40 4.62
N ASP A 162 -6.25 -5.54 4.16
CA ASP A 162 -6.99 -6.80 4.08
C ASP A 162 -6.61 -7.75 5.23
N MET A 163 -5.82 -7.26 6.19
CA MET A 163 -5.32 -7.98 7.36
C MET A 163 -5.92 -7.35 8.63
N LYS A 164 -6.63 -8.17 9.41
CA LYS A 164 -7.27 -7.68 10.66
C LYS A 164 -6.25 -7.15 11.66
N GLU A 165 -5.09 -7.79 11.78
CA GLU A 165 -4.01 -7.40 12.66
C GLU A 165 -3.50 -5.99 12.35
N TYR A 166 -3.40 -5.64 11.07
CA TYR A 166 -2.99 -4.29 10.65
C TYR A 166 -4.11 -3.27 10.89
N SER A 167 -5.37 -3.66 10.73
CA SER A 167 -6.49 -2.80 11.12
C SER A 167 -6.46 -2.46 12.61
N ASP A 168 -6.22 -3.46 13.46
CA ASP A 168 -6.13 -3.25 14.91
C ASP A 168 -4.88 -2.38 15.26
N MET A 169 -3.77 -2.58 14.57
CA MET A 169 -2.56 -1.75 14.69
C MET A 169 -2.84 -0.28 14.31
N TYR A 170 -3.46 0.00 13.17
CA TYR A 170 -3.80 1.37 12.76
C TYR A 170 -4.77 2.04 13.74
N ARG A 171 -5.72 1.29 14.31
CA ARG A 171 -6.62 1.80 15.36
C ARG A 171 -5.84 2.17 16.62
N HIS A 172 -4.84 1.37 17.01
CA HIS A 172 -3.95 1.70 18.13
C HIS A 172 -3.18 3.01 17.86
N PHE A 173 -2.85 3.31 16.60
CA PHE A 173 -2.26 4.59 16.20
C PHE A 173 -3.28 5.73 16.04
N GLY A 174 -4.53 5.55 16.49
CA GLY A 174 -5.54 6.60 16.51
C GLY A 174 -6.27 6.78 15.17
N CYS A 175 -6.24 5.79 14.27
CA CYS A 175 -7.08 5.78 13.09
C CYS A 175 -8.48 5.23 13.42
N GLU A 176 -9.51 5.86 12.89
CA GLU A 176 -10.90 5.40 13.00
C GLU A 176 -11.20 4.38 11.90
N LEU A 177 -11.68 3.19 12.28
CA LEU A 177 -12.25 2.24 11.32
C LEU A 177 -13.62 2.76 10.89
N TYR A 178 -13.76 3.17 9.62
CA TYR A 178 -15.01 3.76 9.13
C TYR A 178 -15.79 2.85 8.19
N ASN A 179 -15.14 1.79 7.67
CA ASN A 179 -15.82 0.83 6.81
C ASN A 179 -15.14 -0.55 6.86
N THR A 180 -15.96 -1.59 6.67
CA THR A 180 -15.51 -2.98 6.53
C THR A 180 -16.36 -3.65 5.45
N VAL A 181 -15.72 -4.22 4.43
CA VAL A 181 -16.41 -4.90 3.31
C VAL A 181 -15.73 -6.25 3.07
N THR A 182 -16.54 -7.29 2.95
CA THR A 182 -16.06 -8.63 2.60
C THR A 182 -16.48 -8.97 1.17
N ALA A 183 -15.52 -9.36 0.33
CA ALA A 183 -15.77 -9.82 -1.03
C ALA A 183 -16.25 -11.27 -1.06
N ASP A 184 -16.76 -11.72 -2.21
CA ASP A 184 -17.30 -13.09 -2.42
C ASP A 184 -16.26 -14.18 -2.13
N ASN A 185 -14.98 -13.88 -2.26
CA ASN A 185 -13.87 -14.79 -1.98
C ASN A 185 -13.47 -14.86 -0.49
N GLY A 186 -14.18 -14.16 0.40
CA GLY A 186 -13.92 -14.10 1.83
C GLY A 186 -12.88 -13.07 2.27
N VAL A 187 -12.18 -12.40 1.34
CA VAL A 187 -11.24 -11.32 1.68
C VAL A 187 -12.01 -10.12 2.24
N THR A 188 -11.58 -9.62 3.39
CA THR A 188 -12.21 -8.50 4.08
C THR A 188 -11.30 -7.27 4.04
N ARG A 189 -11.79 -6.17 3.47
CA ARG A 189 -11.15 -4.87 3.48
C ARG A 189 -11.58 -4.08 4.70
N TYR A 190 -10.61 -3.60 5.44
CA TYR A 190 -10.75 -2.65 6.54
C TYR A 190 -10.28 -1.28 6.07
N SER A 191 -11.17 -0.28 6.10
CA SER A 191 -10.85 1.09 5.68
C SER A 191 -10.81 2.00 6.90
N LEU A 192 -9.67 2.63 7.12
CA LEU A 192 -9.40 3.45 8.29
C LEU A 192 -9.03 4.88 7.87
N CYS A 193 -9.32 5.82 8.76
CA CYS A 193 -9.06 7.22 8.55
C CYS A 193 -8.41 7.85 9.79
N TYR A 194 -7.31 8.56 9.59
CA TYR A 194 -6.82 9.56 10.52
C TYR A 194 -7.31 10.93 10.05
N ARG A 195 -8.11 11.60 10.89
CA ARG A 195 -8.77 12.87 10.51
C ARG A 195 -7.87 14.11 10.60
N GLY A 196 -6.69 13.96 11.18
CA GLY A 196 -5.80 15.09 11.43
C GLY A 196 -6.19 15.91 12.66
N LYS A 197 -5.33 16.87 12.97
CA LYS A 197 -5.64 17.93 13.95
C LYS A 197 -6.34 19.05 13.19
N ILE A 198 -7.65 18.89 12.95
CA ILE A 198 -8.50 19.94 12.39
C ILE A 198 -8.94 20.85 13.52
#